data_655d148ccd0c387bfcae1b944bd5feac
#
_entry.id   655d148ccd0c387bfcae1b944bd5feac
#
_cell.length_a   1.000
_cell.length_b   1.000
_cell.length_c   1.000
_cell.angle_alpha   90.00
_cell.angle_beta   90.00
_cell.angle_gamma   90.00
#
_symmetry.space_group_name_H-M   'P 1'
#
loop_
_entity.id
_entity.type
_entity.pdbx_description
1 polymer ?
#
loop_
_entity_poly.entity_id
_entity_poly.type
_entity_poly.pdbx_seq_one_letter_code
_entity_poly.pdbx_strand_id
1 'polypeptide(L)'
;EGWIEGWGYDESLLAEGRTPLKGDLDQVSADRPVFIRRSDYHSAVVNSKALEMAGIDRNTPDPEGGAFGRDANGEPDGRLIELGAVRFLEAHAKPAKTFESAVESLLKLKDHYLSHGILTTTNMMVMRGSDPEPLTLYREACRRGLPVDFNLYAVWQGGEDSSGMPDFRADELRGPVRYAGIKLFADGSISGKTAAVRNPYKTAEGEKLDYPCGMMTLEEPVFLAALSYARRNGVQLSIHIMGDRSIDAVLDWLSDADPWLADVPSVRLEHASLLRPDQLERIDQMRLKPAFTTQIIFPFAEWRSYRASLSDADFNAAYPVKSIAQRLDA
;
A
#
# COMPACT_ATOMS: atom_id res chain seq x y z
N GLU A 1 -16.41 14.07 21.30
CA GLU A 1 -15.01 14.55 21.33
C GLU A 1 -14.03 13.59 20.62
N GLY A 2 -14.37 12.96 19.53
CA GLY A 2 -13.53 12.04 18.78
C GLY A 2 -13.42 12.44 17.32
N TRP A 3 -12.57 11.74 16.58
CA TRP A 3 -12.47 11.85 15.14
C TRP A 3 -13.77 11.47 14.45
N ILE A 4 -14.10 12.15 13.37
CA ILE A 4 -15.10 11.73 12.38
C ILE A 4 -14.33 11.02 11.29
N GLU A 5 -14.53 9.73 11.12
CA GLU A 5 -13.82 8.91 10.16
C GLU A 5 -14.75 8.31 9.12
N GLY A 6 -14.34 8.38 7.87
CA GLY A 6 -14.99 7.72 6.75
C GLY A 6 -13.97 7.07 5.83
N TRP A 7 -14.42 6.16 4.97
CA TRP A 7 -13.58 5.49 4.00
C TRP A 7 -14.36 5.06 2.77
N GLY A 8 -13.61 4.77 1.70
CA GLY A 8 -14.18 4.21 0.49
C GLY A 8 -14.75 5.25 -0.47
N TYR A 9 -14.42 6.56 -0.33
CA TYR A 9 -14.80 7.51 -1.36
C TYR A 9 -13.99 7.28 -2.64
N ASP A 10 -14.64 7.51 -3.76
CA ASP A 10 -14.03 7.55 -5.09
C ASP A 10 -14.64 8.76 -5.80
N GLU A 11 -13.81 9.71 -6.21
CA GLU A 11 -14.25 10.94 -6.84
C GLU A 11 -15.03 10.71 -8.13
N SER A 12 -14.78 9.60 -8.82
CA SER A 12 -15.54 9.23 -10.02
C SER A 12 -17.00 8.84 -9.75
N LEU A 13 -17.32 8.57 -8.47
CA LEU A 13 -18.66 8.20 -7.99
C LEU A 13 -19.35 9.35 -7.25
N LEU A 14 -18.64 10.45 -6.99
CA LEU A 14 -19.21 11.64 -6.35
C LEU A 14 -19.95 12.49 -7.40
N ALA A 15 -21.01 13.16 -6.96
CA ALA A 15 -21.77 14.05 -7.83
C ALA A 15 -20.92 15.24 -8.34
N GLU A 16 -19.98 15.69 -7.53
CA GLU A 16 -19.04 16.78 -7.83
C GLU A 16 -17.97 16.36 -8.85
N GLY A 17 -17.73 15.07 -9.06
CA GLY A 17 -16.74 14.53 -9.99
C GLY A 17 -15.28 14.94 -9.67
N ARG A 18 -15.00 15.30 -8.42
CA ARG A 18 -13.68 15.75 -7.96
C ARG A 18 -13.33 15.20 -6.59
N THR A 19 -12.04 15.16 -6.27
CA THR A 19 -11.56 14.89 -4.92
C THR A 19 -12.10 15.94 -3.95
N PRO A 20 -12.66 15.55 -2.80
CA PRO A 20 -13.01 16.48 -1.73
C PRO A 20 -11.77 17.23 -1.23
N LEU A 21 -11.97 18.44 -0.73
CA LEU A 21 -10.94 19.28 -0.13
C LEU A 21 -11.29 19.58 1.34
N LYS A 22 -10.34 20.16 2.08
CA LYS A 22 -10.56 20.52 3.50
C LYS A 22 -11.83 21.32 3.72
N GLY A 23 -12.14 22.27 2.83
CA GLY A 23 -13.33 23.12 2.92
C GLY A 23 -14.66 22.36 2.79
N ASP A 24 -14.69 21.24 2.03
CA ASP A 24 -15.86 20.39 1.97
C ASP A 24 -16.08 19.68 3.34
N LEU A 25 -14.99 19.25 3.97
CA LEU A 25 -15.03 18.56 5.25
C LEU A 25 -15.23 19.51 6.43
N ASP A 26 -14.81 20.78 6.33
CA ASP A 26 -15.07 21.81 7.32
C ASP A 26 -16.58 22.10 7.45
N GLN A 27 -17.36 21.91 6.36
CA GLN A 27 -18.82 21.99 6.40
C GLN A 27 -19.46 20.83 7.18
N VAL A 28 -18.80 19.68 7.26
CA VAL A 28 -19.25 18.56 8.08
C VAL A 28 -18.99 18.84 9.57
N SER A 29 -17.81 19.34 9.89
CA SER A 29 -17.43 19.77 11.24
C SER A 29 -16.20 20.69 11.19
N ALA A 30 -16.33 21.87 11.78
CA ALA A 30 -15.20 22.79 11.98
C ALA A 30 -14.45 22.50 13.30
N ASP A 31 -15.12 21.93 14.29
CA ASP A 31 -14.60 21.77 15.66
C ASP A 31 -13.96 20.40 15.92
N ARG A 32 -14.35 19.38 15.15
CA ARG A 32 -13.85 18.01 15.25
C ARG A 32 -12.97 17.67 14.06
N PRO A 33 -11.87 16.93 14.26
CA PRO A 33 -11.07 16.45 13.16
C PRO A 33 -11.87 15.44 12.31
N VAL A 34 -11.87 15.66 11.00
CA VAL A 34 -12.50 14.79 10.00
C VAL A 34 -11.42 14.17 9.13
N PHE A 35 -11.52 12.88 8.91
CA PHE A 35 -10.63 12.09 8.07
C PHE A 35 -11.44 11.14 7.20
N ILE A 36 -11.30 11.25 5.88
CA ILE A 36 -11.91 10.31 4.95
C ILE A 36 -10.83 9.66 4.08
N ARG A 37 -10.80 8.34 4.06
CA ARG A 37 -9.84 7.56 3.29
C ARG A 37 -10.42 7.21 1.92
N ARG A 38 -9.61 7.37 0.88
CA ARG A 38 -9.97 6.99 -0.47
C ARG A 38 -10.13 5.46 -0.59
N SER A 39 -10.87 5.00 -1.60
CA SER A 39 -11.17 3.58 -1.85
C SER A 39 -9.92 2.72 -2.06
N ASP A 40 -8.84 3.29 -2.61
CA ASP A 40 -7.55 2.62 -2.80
C ASP A 40 -6.71 2.48 -1.52
N TYR A 41 -7.10 3.13 -0.44
CA TYR A 41 -6.37 3.19 0.83
C TYR A 41 -5.00 3.87 0.80
N HIS A 42 -4.55 4.39 -0.36
CA HIS A 42 -3.28 5.10 -0.50
C HIS A 42 -3.38 6.56 -0.08
N SER A 43 -4.53 7.19 -0.31
CA SER A 43 -4.74 8.61 -0.08
C SER A 43 -5.91 8.87 0.86
N ALA A 44 -5.94 10.07 1.43
CA ALA A 44 -7.02 10.53 2.30
C ALA A 44 -7.25 12.04 2.13
N VAL A 45 -8.38 12.51 2.64
CA VAL A 45 -8.65 13.95 2.79
C VAL A 45 -9.03 14.24 4.23
N VAL A 46 -8.57 15.37 4.71
CA VAL A 46 -8.82 15.83 6.09
C VAL A 46 -9.30 17.28 6.11
N ASN A 47 -9.99 17.62 7.18
CA ASN A 47 -10.45 19.01 7.38
C ASN A 47 -9.35 19.89 7.99
N SER A 48 -9.63 21.19 8.10
CA SER A 48 -8.72 22.19 8.68
C SER A 48 -8.33 21.84 10.13
N LYS A 49 -9.28 21.29 10.92
CA LYS A 49 -9.00 20.92 12.30
C LYS A 49 -7.99 19.76 12.42
N ALA A 50 -8.06 18.79 11.53
CA ALA A 50 -7.11 17.68 11.50
C ALA A 50 -5.70 18.14 11.07
N LEU A 51 -5.61 19.06 10.09
CA LEU A 51 -4.33 19.68 9.69
C LEU A 51 -3.69 20.46 10.85
N GLU A 52 -4.50 21.27 11.56
CA GLU A 52 -4.06 22.00 12.76
C GLU A 52 -3.49 21.05 13.83
N MET A 53 -4.22 19.98 14.14
CA MET A 53 -3.79 18.98 15.15
C MET A 53 -2.51 18.27 14.78
N ALA A 54 -2.27 18.04 13.48
CA ALA A 54 -1.05 17.41 12.98
C ALA A 54 0.11 18.39 12.78
N GLY A 55 -0.12 19.72 12.96
CA GLY A 55 0.87 20.75 12.72
C GLY A 55 1.24 20.90 11.24
N ILE A 56 0.31 20.54 10.33
CA ILE A 56 0.55 20.63 8.88
C ILE A 56 0.16 22.02 8.39
N ASP A 57 1.14 22.78 7.93
CA ASP A 57 1.00 24.12 7.37
C ASP A 57 1.73 24.25 6.02
N ARG A 58 1.79 25.49 5.49
CA ARG A 58 2.46 25.79 4.22
C ARG A 58 3.96 25.48 4.21
N ASN A 59 4.60 25.47 5.38
CA ASN A 59 6.05 25.27 5.54
C ASN A 59 6.40 23.82 5.88
N THR A 60 5.41 23.00 6.18
CA THR A 60 5.61 21.59 6.50
C THR A 60 6.11 20.87 5.23
N PRO A 61 7.31 20.26 5.26
CA PRO A 61 7.83 19.54 4.10
C PRO A 61 7.01 18.27 3.84
N ASP A 62 7.00 17.85 2.59
CA ASP A 62 6.38 16.58 2.22
C ASP A 62 7.14 15.42 2.89
N PRO A 63 6.43 14.45 3.45
CA PRO A 63 7.05 13.30 4.09
C PRO A 63 7.55 12.29 3.04
N GLU A 64 8.50 11.47 3.44
CA GLU A 64 8.98 10.37 2.60
C GLU A 64 7.82 9.47 2.17
N GLY A 65 7.76 9.15 0.89
CA GLY A 65 6.72 8.30 0.30
C GLY A 65 5.32 8.92 0.27
N GLY A 66 5.23 10.27 0.25
CA GLY A 66 3.95 10.97 0.11
C GLY A 66 4.10 12.47 -0.06
N ALA A 67 2.96 13.15 -0.25
CA ALA A 67 2.92 14.61 -0.39
C ALA A 67 1.65 15.19 0.25
N PHE A 68 1.72 16.45 0.69
CA PHE A 68 0.54 17.22 1.09
C PHE A 68 0.00 17.99 -0.11
N GLY A 69 -1.28 17.79 -0.43
CA GLY A 69 -1.95 18.61 -1.44
C GLY A 69 -1.96 20.07 -1.02
N ARG A 70 -1.69 20.97 -1.98
CA ARG A 70 -1.63 22.43 -1.75
C ARG A 70 -2.47 23.18 -2.76
N ASP A 71 -3.00 24.31 -2.35
CA ASP A 71 -3.68 25.25 -3.21
C ASP A 71 -2.69 26.14 -3.99
N ALA A 72 -3.22 27.05 -4.83
CA ALA A 72 -2.41 27.97 -5.62
C ALA A 72 -1.54 28.94 -4.78
N ASN A 73 -1.84 29.09 -3.51
CA ASN A 73 -1.09 29.95 -2.57
C ASN A 73 -0.07 29.14 -1.75
N GLY A 74 0.01 27.80 -1.97
CA GLY A 74 0.85 26.89 -1.22
C GLY A 74 0.28 26.45 0.13
N GLU A 75 -0.98 26.77 0.44
CA GLU A 75 -1.64 26.31 1.66
C GLU A 75 -2.12 24.87 1.52
N PRO A 76 -1.99 24.03 2.56
CA PRO A 76 -2.53 22.67 2.54
C PRO A 76 -4.03 22.69 2.24
N ASP A 77 -4.45 21.92 1.25
CA ASP A 77 -5.84 21.84 0.80
C ASP A 77 -6.65 20.70 1.42
N GLY A 78 -6.00 19.90 2.27
CA GLY A 78 -6.57 18.76 2.98
C GLY A 78 -6.26 17.41 2.36
N ARG A 79 -5.73 17.35 1.15
CA ARG A 79 -5.35 16.08 0.51
C ARG A 79 -4.05 15.54 1.11
N LEU A 80 -4.09 14.28 1.49
CA LEU A 80 -2.92 13.49 1.90
C LEU A 80 -2.65 12.49 0.77
N ILE A 81 -1.61 12.74 0.00
CA ILE A 81 -1.27 11.96 -1.20
C ILE A 81 -0.25 10.90 -0.79
N GLU A 82 -0.58 9.65 -1.05
CA GLU A 82 0.17 8.45 -0.69
C GLU A 82 0.33 8.20 0.82
N LEU A 83 0.77 6.99 1.13
CA LEU A 83 0.85 6.47 2.49
C LEU A 83 1.77 7.28 3.41
N GLY A 84 2.81 7.91 2.86
CA GLY A 84 3.71 8.76 3.64
C GLY A 84 2.98 9.90 4.32
N ALA A 85 2.14 10.63 3.56
CA ALA A 85 1.35 11.74 4.09
C ALA A 85 0.25 11.27 5.07
N VAL A 86 -0.39 10.15 4.76
CA VAL A 86 -1.41 9.57 5.65
C VAL A 86 -0.80 9.16 7.00
N ARG A 87 0.34 8.46 6.97
CA ARG A 87 1.05 8.05 8.19
C ARG A 87 1.55 9.23 9.01
N PHE A 88 2.03 10.28 8.34
CA PHE A 88 2.44 11.50 9.02
C PHE A 88 1.29 12.06 9.87
N LEU A 89 0.10 12.24 9.26
CA LEU A 89 -1.08 12.73 9.99
C LEU A 89 -1.46 11.78 11.14
N GLU A 90 -1.52 10.47 10.88
CA GLU A 90 -1.91 9.48 11.89
C GLU A 90 -0.96 9.51 13.11
N ALA A 91 0.35 9.62 12.86
CA ALA A 91 1.35 9.68 13.93
C ALA A 91 1.29 10.96 14.77
N HIS A 92 0.92 12.09 14.16
CA HIS A 92 0.96 13.40 14.83
C HIS A 92 -0.40 13.84 15.43
N ALA A 93 -1.50 13.28 14.94
CA ALA A 93 -2.84 13.77 15.32
C ALA A 93 -3.76 12.70 15.90
N LYS A 94 -3.59 11.41 15.55
CA LYS A 94 -4.49 10.35 16.04
C LYS A 94 -3.97 9.71 17.33
N PRO A 95 -4.86 9.45 18.32
CA PRO A 95 -4.46 8.71 19.51
C PRO A 95 -4.10 7.27 19.15
N ALA A 96 -3.03 6.75 19.76
CA ALA A 96 -2.66 5.35 19.61
C ALA A 96 -3.76 4.44 20.16
N LYS A 97 -4.04 3.33 19.47
CA LYS A 97 -4.96 2.30 19.97
C LYS A 97 -4.31 1.56 21.14
N THR A 98 -5.07 1.33 22.20
CA THR A 98 -4.58 0.48 23.29
C THR A 98 -4.52 -0.99 22.84
N PHE A 99 -3.62 -1.77 23.45
CA PHE A 99 -3.50 -3.21 23.19
C PHE A 99 -4.87 -3.92 23.30
N GLU A 100 -5.61 -3.67 24.36
CA GLU A 100 -6.93 -4.30 24.59
C GLU A 100 -7.94 -3.92 23.50
N SER A 101 -8.05 -2.62 23.16
CA SER A 101 -8.98 -2.19 22.11
C SER A 101 -8.64 -2.74 20.73
N ALA A 102 -7.35 -2.98 20.47
CA ALA A 102 -6.89 -3.59 19.23
C ALA A 102 -7.20 -5.10 19.18
N VAL A 103 -6.99 -5.83 20.29
CA VAL A 103 -7.40 -7.24 20.41
C VAL A 103 -8.91 -7.41 20.24
N GLU A 104 -9.71 -6.58 20.89
CA GLU A 104 -11.18 -6.61 20.75
C GLU A 104 -11.61 -6.34 19.29
N SER A 105 -10.92 -5.45 18.60
CA SER A 105 -11.20 -5.17 17.19
C SER A 105 -10.93 -6.38 16.30
N LEU A 106 -9.87 -7.15 16.57
CA LEU A 106 -9.57 -8.40 15.86
C LEU A 106 -10.61 -9.48 16.18
N LEU A 107 -11.02 -9.61 17.45
CA LEU A 107 -12.02 -10.60 17.84
C LEU A 107 -13.38 -10.39 17.17
N LYS A 108 -13.76 -9.14 16.88
CA LYS A 108 -15.00 -8.81 16.14
C LYS A 108 -14.99 -9.35 14.69
N LEU A 109 -13.83 -9.65 14.13
CA LEU A 109 -13.71 -10.23 12.77
C LEU A 109 -14.00 -11.73 12.73
N LYS A 110 -14.09 -12.42 13.88
CA LYS A 110 -14.25 -13.87 13.98
C LYS A 110 -15.39 -14.41 13.13
N ASP A 111 -16.60 -13.90 13.36
CA ASP A 111 -17.79 -14.41 12.68
C ASP A 111 -17.76 -14.08 11.18
N HIS A 112 -17.17 -12.93 10.81
CA HIS A 112 -16.98 -12.57 9.43
C HIS A 112 -16.02 -13.53 8.73
N TYR A 113 -14.86 -13.82 9.29
CA TYR A 113 -13.92 -14.79 8.71
C TYR A 113 -14.55 -16.18 8.58
N LEU A 114 -15.18 -16.67 9.64
CA LEU A 114 -15.77 -18.01 9.66
C LEU A 114 -16.94 -18.15 8.67
N SER A 115 -17.80 -17.14 8.56
CA SER A 115 -18.93 -17.16 7.62
C SER A 115 -18.51 -17.22 6.16
N HIS A 116 -17.26 -16.81 5.85
CA HIS A 116 -16.66 -16.89 4.52
C HIS A 116 -15.66 -18.06 4.37
N GLY A 117 -15.53 -18.93 5.37
CA GLY A 117 -14.60 -20.06 5.35
C GLY A 117 -13.13 -19.64 5.41
N ILE A 118 -12.82 -18.44 5.90
CA ILE A 118 -11.45 -17.91 5.97
C ILE A 118 -10.80 -18.41 7.25
N LEU A 119 -9.84 -19.33 7.11
CA LEU A 119 -9.06 -19.90 8.22
C LEU A 119 -7.61 -19.43 8.23
N THR A 120 -7.14 -18.83 7.14
CA THR A 120 -5.81 -18.24 7.05
C THR A 120 -5.91 -16.90 6.32
N THR A 121 -5.22 -15.90 6.83
CA THR A 121 -5.16 -14.58 6.19
C THR A 121 -3.76 -14.01 6.25
N THR A 122 -3.52 -13.00 5.43
CA THR A 122 -2.24 -12.30 5.37
C THR A 122 -2.46 -10.83 5.62
N ASN A 123 -1.73 -10.25 6.59
CA ASN A 123 -1.67 -8.81 6.77
C ASN A 123 -0.36 -8.27 6.19
N MET A 124 -0.48 -7.47 5.12
CA MET A 124 0.67 -6.93 4.37
C MET A 124 1.17 -5.60 4.92
N MET A 125 0.60 -5.07 6.02
CA MET A 125 0.90 -3.73 6.50
C MET A 125 1.06 -3.68 8.02
N VAL A 126 1.87 -4.58 8.60
CA VAL A 126 2.16 -4.49 10.02
C VAL A 126 3.44 -3.67 10.26
N MET A 127 3.39 -2.77 11.25
CA MET A 127 4.53 -1.97 11.68
C MET A 127 5.23 -2.69 12.83
N ARG A 128 6.33 -3.39 12.52
CA ARG A 128 7.11 -4.11 13.54
C ARG A 128 7.75 -3.12 14.52
N GLY A 129 7.68 -3.43 15.80
CA GLY A 129 8.16 -2.53 16.86
C GLY A 129 7.19 -1.41 17.23
N SER A 130 5.98 -1.38 16.64
CA SER A 130 4.93 -0.45 17.10
C SER A 130 4.33 -0.87 18.44
N ASP A 131 3.67 0.06 19.11
CA ASP A 131 2.86 -0.22 20.30
C ASP A 131 1.37 -0.06 19.94
N PRO A 132 0.59 -1.16 20.02
CA PRO A 132 0.97 -2.53 20.37
C PRO A 132 1.76 -3.25 19.27
N GLU A 133 2.68 -4.14 19.67
CA GLU A 133 3.45 -4.98 18.77
C GLU A 133 2.51 -5.98 18.03
N PRO A 134 2.50 -5.97 16.67
CA PRO A 134 1.53 -6.73 15.89
C PRO A 134 1.55 -8.24 16.17
N LEU A 135 2.72 -8.88 16.22
CA LEU A 135 2.80 -10.32 16.45
C LEU A 135 2.16 -10.72 17.77
N THR A 136 2.43 -9.97 18.84
CA THR A 136 1.85 -10.20 20.17
C THR A 136 0.34 -9.97 20.14
N LEU A 137 -0.10 -8.93 19.46
CA LEU A 137 -1.52 -8.59 19.30
C LEU A 137 -2.31 -9.73 18.63
N TYR A 138 -1.84 -10.20 17.47
CA TYR A 138 -2.51 -11.28 16.74
C TYR A 138 -2.46 -12.62 17.49
N ARG A 139 -1.34 -12.93 18.15
CA ARG A 139 -1.23 -14.13 19.01
C ARG A 139 -2.22 -14.09 20.17
N GLU A 140 -2.39 -12.93 20.79
CA GLU A 140 -3.36 -12.77 21.87
C GLU A 140 -4.82 -12.91 21.38
N ALA A 141 -5.16 -12.34 20.23
CA ALA A 141 -6.49 -12.53 19.64
C ALA A 141 -6.78 -14.01 19.35
N CYS A 142 -5.80 -14.75 18.81
CA CYS A 142 -5.92 -16.19 18.57
C CYS A 142 -6.07 -16.97 19.89
N ARG A 143 -5.29 -16.63 20.93
CA ARG A 143 -5.40 -17.23 22.26
C ARG A 143 -6.78 -17.00 22.88
N ARG A 144 -7.43 -15.87 22.61
CA ARG A 144 -8.80 -15.53 23.06
C ARG A 144 -9.89 -16.11 22.16
N GLY A 145 -9.54 -16.89 21.14
CA GLY A 145 -10.51 -17.67 20.35
C GLY A 145 -10.82 -17.11 18.97
N LEU A 146 -9.92 -16.35 18.36
CA LEU A 146 -9.92 -16.08 16.93
C LEU A 146 -9.25 -17.25 16.19
N PRO A 147 -9.98 -18.16 15.52
CA PRO A 147 -9.44 -19.39 14.97
C PRO A 147 -8.93 -19.18 13.54
N VAL A 148 -8.04 -18.23 13.35
CA VAL A 148 -7.50 -17.84 12.04
C VAL A 148 -5.99 -17.73 12.15
N ASP A 149 -5.29 -18.36 11.21
CA ASP A 149 -3.85 -18.23 11.07
C ASP A 149 -3.49 -16.91 10.38
N PHE A 150 -2.41 -16.26 10.83
CA PHE A 150 -1.98 -14.98 10.30
C PHE A 150 -0.54 -15.03 9.79
N ASN A 151 -0.37 -14.73 8.50
CA ASN A 151 0.92 -14.41 7.91
C ASN A 151 1.10 -12.90 7.93
N LEU A 152 2.05 -12.40 8.71
CA LEU A 152 2.33 -10.98 8.87
C LEU A 152 3.50 -10.58 7.98
N TYR A 153 3.35 -9.48 7.25
CA TYR A 153 4.44 -8.85 6.50
C TYR A 153 4.76 -7.51 7.13
N ALA A 154 5.97 -7.40 7.66
CA ALA A 154 6.44 -6.17 8.27
C ALA A 154 6.75 -5.14 7.19
N VAL A 155 6.13 -3.97 7.26
CA VAL A 155 6.48 -2.85 6.39
C VAL A 155 7.94 -2.48 6.62
N TRP A 156 8.68 -2.27 5.54
CA TRP A 156 10.09 -1.89 5.61
C TRP A 156 10.27 -0.53 6.27
N GLN A 157 11.14 -0.45 7.24
CA GLN A 157 11.49 0.74 8.02
C GLN A 157 13.01 0.94 8.09
N GLY A 158 13.76 0.09 7.38
CA GLY A 158 15.21 -0.03 7.51
C GLY A 158 16.03 0.98 6.70
N GLY A 159 15.40 1.87 5.95
CA GLY A 159 16.15 2.78 5.08
C GLY A 159 17.10 2.03 4.12
N GLU A 160 18.24 2.63 3.84
CA GLU A 160 19.25 2.09 2.91
C GLU A 160 20.23 1.07 3.57
N ASP A 161 20.22 0.95 4.89
CA ASP A 161 21.20 0.13 5.63
C ASP A 161 20.57 -0.93 6.55
N SER A 162 19.27 -1.04 6.55
CA SER A 162 18.47 -1.90 7.44
C SER A 162 18.57 -1.59 8.95
N SER A 163 19.12 -0.46 9.36
CA SER A 163 19.36 -0.12 10.78
C SER A 163 18.05 -0.04 11.62
N GLY A 164 16.92 0.32 10.99
CA GLY A 164 15.60 0.36 11.63
C GLY A 164 14.89 -0.98 11.77
N MET A 165 15.49 -2.08 11.27
CA MET A 165 14.87 -3.41 11.22
C MET A 165 15.76 -4.46 11.89
N PRO A 166 15.55 -4.78 13.17
CA PRO A 166 16.26 -5.89 13.82
C PRO A 166 15.90 -7.23 13.15
N ASP A 167 16.85 -8.17 13.09
CA ASP A 167 16.61 -9.49 12.53
C ASP A 167 15.46 -10.20 13.23
N PHE A 168 14.77 -11.07 12.51
CA PHE A 168 13.70 -11.88 13.07
C PHE A 168 14.25 -12.96 13.99
N ARG A 169 13.61 -13.18 15.13
CA ARG A 169 13.88 -14.35 15.98
C ARG A 169 13.18 -15.57 15.41
N ALA A 170 13.74 -16.75 15.66
CA ALA A 170 13.21 -18.01 15.15
C ALA A 170 11.76 -18.31 15.60
N ASP A 171 11.36 -17.82 16.77
CA ASP A 171 9.99 -17.96 17.29
C ASP A 171 8.99 -17.04 16.59
N GLU A 172 9.45 -15.93 16.02
CA GLU A 172 8.62 -14.99 15.25
C GLU A 172 8.24 -15.50 13.86
N LEU A 173 9.03 -16.44 13.32
CA LEU A 173 8.87 -17.01 11.98
C LEU A 173 8.07 -18.32 11.97
N ARG A 174 7.51 -18.76 13.11
CA ARG A 174 6.86 -20.07 13.26
C ARG A 174 5.48 -19.96 13.91
N GLY A 175 4.69 -21.01 13.71
CA GLY A 175 3.36 -21.15 14.30
C GLY A 175 2.25 -20.54 13.43
N PRO A 176 1.01 -20.58 13.93
CA PRO A 176 -0.17 -20.11 13.21
C PRO A 176 -0.17 -18.58 13.03
N VAL A 177 0.50 -17.85 13.91
CA VAL A 177 0.71 -16.40 13.77
C VAL A 177 2.22 -16.16 13.71
N ARG A 178 2.69 -15.69 12.54
CA ARG A 178 4.11 -15.52 12.25
C ARG A 178 4.39 -14.38 11.31
N TYR A 179 5.60 -13.86 11.35
CA TYR A 179 6.10 -13.07 10.24
C TYR A 179 6.46 -13.99 9.07
N ALA A 180 5.88 -13.73 7.90
CA ALA A 180 6.14 -14.47 6.68
C ALA A 180 7.08 -13.71 5.73
N GLY A 181 7.20 -12.39 5.92
CA GLY A 181 8.02 -11.56 5.06
C GLY A 181 8.09 -10.11 5.49
N ILE A 182 8.70 -9.33 4.61
CA ILE A 182 8.71 -7.88 4.67
C ILE A 182 7.98 -7.29 3.47
N LYS A 183 7.49 -6.06 3.61
CA LYS A 183 6.66 -5.36 2.62
C LYS A 183 7.29 -4.04 2.20
N LEU A 184 7.43 -3.86 0.89
CA LEU A 184 7.81 -2.63 0.22
C LEU A 184 6.64 -2.05 -0.60
N PHE A 185 6.74 -0.77 -0.92
CA PHE A 185 5.85 -0.06 -1.84
C PHE A 185 6.71 0.59 -2.91
N ALA A 186 6.57 0.13 -4.17
CA ALA A 186 7.34 0.67 -5.28
C ALA A 186 6.71 1.93 -5.88
N ASP A 187 5.39 2.01 -5.82
CA ASP A 187 4.61 3.12 -6.36
C ASP A 187 3.25 3.24 -5.68
N GLY A 188 2.35 4.03 -6.23
CA GLY A 188 1.01 4.25 -5.72
C GLY A 188 -0.08 3.46 -6.45
N SER A 189 -1.26 4.07 -6.70
CA SER A 189 -2.42 3.44 -7.33
C SER A 189 -2.71 4.00 -8.73
N ILE A 190 -3.30 3.17 -9.61
CA ILE A 190 -3.72 3.61 -10.95
C ILE A 190 -4.93 4.55 -10.84
N SER A 191 -5.91 4.19 -10.01
CA SER A 191 -7.10 5.01 -9.83
C SER A 191 -6.80 6.37 -9.21
N GLY A 192 -5.76 6.46 -8.37
CA GLY A 192 -5.25 7.71 -7.80
C GLY A 192 -4.28 8.46 -8.71
N LYS A 193 -3.93 7.94 -9.89
CA LYS A 193 -2.94 8.49 -10.82
C LYS A 193 -1.54 8.65 -10.21
N THR A 194 -1.21 7.82 -9.20
CA THR A 194 0.06 7.86 -8.48
C THR A 194 0.96 6.66 -8.77
N ALA A 195 0.42 5.57 -9.36
CA ALA A 195 1.25 4.47 -9.85
C ALA A 195 2.24 4.94 -10.93
N ALA A 196 3.48 4.46 -10.87
CA ALA A 196 4.53 4.88 -11.78
C ALA A 196 4.39 4.19 -13.15
N VAL A 197 3.92 4.92 -14.14
CA VAL A 197 3.60 4.43 -15.49
C VAL A 197 4.56 4.97 -16.55
N ARG A 198 4.72 4.21 -17.65
CA ARG A 198 5.54 4.62 -18.81
C ARG A 198 4.90 5.79 -19.58
N ASN A 199 3.58 5.74 -19.75
CA ASN A 199 2.81 6.74 -20.49
C ASN A 199 2.07 7.67 -19.50
N PRO A 200 1.99 8.99 -19.79
CA PRO A 200 1.25 9.91 -18.92
C PRO A 200 -0.22 9.52 -18.76
N TYR A 201 -0.74 9.76 -17.56
CA TYR A 201 -2.17 9.63 -17.29
C TYR A 201 -2.99 10.62 -18.12
N LYS A 202 -4.20 10.20 -18.51
CA LYS A 202 -5.19 11.11 -19.07
C LYS A 202 -5.61 12.15 -18.03
N THR A 203 -5.80 13.39 -18.48
CA THR A 203 -6.31 14.49 -17.68
C THR A 203 -7.54 15.07 -18.33
N ALA A 204 -8.43 15.67 -17.54
CA ALA A 204 -9.49 16.50 -18.06
C ALA A 204 -8.91 17.79 -18.67
N GLU A 205 -9.69 18.47 -19.52
CA GLU A 205 -9.28 19.75 -20.12
C GLU A 205 -8.98 20.77 -19.03
N GLY A 206 -7.74 21.31 -19.04
CA GLY A 206 -7.27 22.26 -18.04
C GLY A 206 -6.76 21.66 -16.73
N GLU A 207 -6.91 20.35 -16.51
CA GLU A 207 -6.32 19.65 -15.36
C GLU A 207 -4.81 19.48 -15.56
N LYS A 208 -4.03 19.83 -14.54
CA LYS A 208 -2.59 19.56 -14.48
C LYS A 208 -2.33 18.58 -13.35
N LEU A 209 -1.54 17.56 -13.63
CA LEU A 209 -1.02 16.64 -12.62
C LEU A 209 0.38 17.06 -12.23
N ASP A 210 0.66 17.11 -10.95
CA ASP A 210 2.01 17.34 -10.43
C ASP A 210 2.97 16.21 -10.86
N TYR A 211 2.41 15.00 -10.99
CA TYR A 211 3.13 13.79 -11.43
C TYR A 211 2.41 13.14 -12.62
N PRO A 212 2.60 13.61 -13.85
CA PRO A 212 1.87 13.11 -15.03
C PRO A 212 2.00 11.61 -15.29
N CYS A 213 3.13 11.02 -14.89
CA CYS A 213 3.42 9.57 -14.99
C CYS A 213 3.41 8.88 -13.63
N GLY A 214 2.72 9.43 -12.63
CA GLY A 214 2.80 8.93 -11.26
C GLY A 214 4.20 9.03 -10.66
N MET A 215 4.42 8.40 -9.52
CA MET A 215 5.66 8.53 -8.75
C MET A 215 6.20 7.18 -8.32
N MET A 216 7.53 7.03 -8.39
CA MET A 216 8.24 5.97 -7.67
C MET A 216 8.31 6.37 -6.19
N THR A 217 7.97 5.46 -5.29
CA THR A 217 8.09 5.64 -3.84
C THR A 217 9.20 4.79 -3.25
N LEU A 218 9.87 4.00 -4.07
CA LEU A 218 10.99 3.12 -3.71
C LEU A 218 12.22 3.49 -4.51
N GLU A 219 13.33 3.65 -3.84
CA GLU A 219 14.65 3.88 -4.43
C GLU A 219 15.50 2.60 -4.41
N GLU A 220 16.42 2.46 -5.36
CA GLU A 220 17.27 1.28 -5.50
C GLU A 220 18.07 0.95 -4.24
N PRO A 221 18.74 1.89 -3.53
CA PRO A 221 19.48 1.56 -2.31
C PRO A 221 18.59 0.96 -1.22
N VAL A 222 17.39 1.50 -1.03
CA VAL A 222 16.39 0.99 -0.06
C VAL A 222 15.93 -0.41 -0.46
N PHE A 223 15.66 -0.62 -1.74
CA PHE A 223 15.29 -1.94 -2.26
C PHE A 223 16.39 -2.98 -2.01
N LEU A 224 17.64 -2.67 -2.33
CA LEU A 224 18.78 -3.59 -2.17
C LEU A 224 19.04 -3.92 -0.68
N ALA A 225 18.87 -2.95 0.22
CA ALA A 225 18.93 -3.18 1.66
C ALA A 225 17.83 -4.15 2.13
N ALA A 226 16.59 -3.94 1.68
CA ALA A 226 15.47 -4.80 2.00
C ALA A 226 15.63 -6.22 1.41
N LEU A 227 16.13 -6.34 0.17
CA LEU A 227 16.45 -7.62 -0.47
C LEU A 227 17.50 -8.40 0.33
N SER A 228 18.57 -7.73 0.71
CA SER A 228 19.64 -8.30 1.54
C SER A 228 19.12 -8.75 2.90
N TYR A 229 18.28 -7.94 3.53
CA TYR A 229 17.62 -8.27 4.80
C TYR A 229 16.72 -9.49 4.69
N ALA A 230 15.83 -9.55 3.68
CA ALA A 230 14.92 -10.66 3.46
C ALA A 230 15.68 -11.98 3.25
N ARG A 231 16.76 -11.94 2.44
CA ARG A 231 17.64 -13.09 2.21
C ARG A 231 18.33 -13.55 3.49
N ARG A 232 18.92 -12.65 4.27
CA ARG A 232 19.62 -12.95 5.53
C ARG A 232 18.67 -13.58 6.56
N ASN A 233 17.43 -13.11 6.62
CA ASN A 233 16.43 -13.59 7.56
C ASN A 233 15.64 -14.81 7.06
N GLY A 234 15.84 -15.25 5.81
CA GLY A 234 15.12 -16.37 5.23
C GLY A 234 13.60 -16.13 5.13
N VAL A 235 13.19 -14.88 4.81
CA VAL A 235 11.78 -14.48 4.68
C VAL A 235 11.48 -13.98 3.28
N GLN A 236 10.20 -13.92 2.93
CA GLN A 236 9.74 -13.45 1.62
C GLN A 236 9.81 -11.92 1.52
N LEU A 237 10.16 -11.40 0.35
CA LEU A 237 10.07 -9.98 0.00
C LEU A 237 8.81 -9.76 -0.83
N SER A 238 7.87 -8.98 -0.31
CA SER A 238 6.63 -8.60 -1.00
C SER A 238 6.67 -7.13 -1.37
N ILE A 239 6.28 -6.80 -2.60
CA ILE A 239 6.38 -5.46 -3.16
C ILE A 239 5.03 -5.06 -3.73
N HIS A 240 4.41 -4.00 -3.19
CA HIS A 240 3.30 -3.33 -3.85
C HIS A 240 3.83 -2.66 -5.13
N ILE A 241 3.22 -2.99 -6.25
CA ILE A 241 3.69 -2.52 -7.56
C ILE A 241 2.53 -2.53 -8.56
N MET A 242 2.19 -1.38 -9.11
CA MET A 242 1.03 -1.21 -9.96
C MET A 242 1.41 -0.84 -11.39
N GLY A 243 2.33 0.10 -11.55
CA GLY A 243 2.71 0.67 -12.83
C GLY A 243 3.79 -0.12 -13.57
N ASP A 244 3.79 -0.02 -14.88
CA ASP A 244 4.78 -0.70 -15.71
C ASP A 244 6.20 -0.11 -15.57
N ARG A 245 6.33 1.20 -15.27
CA ARG A 245 7.63 1.82 -15.02
C ARG A 245 8.25 1.34 -13.69
N SER A 246 7.45 1.16 -12.65
CA SER A 246 7.94 0.61 -11.39
C SER A 246 8.31 -0.86 -11.52
N ILE A 247 7.56 -1.63 -12.34
CA ILE A 247 7.92 -3.01 -12.65
C ILE A 247 9.28 -3.07 -13.37
N ASP A 248 9.55 -2.19 -14.36
CA ASP A 248 10.85 -2.11 -15.01
C ASP A 248 11.99 -1.94 -14.00
N ALA A 249 11.88 -0.95 -13.13
CA ALA A 249 12.89 -0.67 -12.12
C ALA A 249 13.15 -1.86 -11.19
N VAL A 250 12.08 -2.48 -10.66
CA VAL A 250 12.22 -3.63 -9.77
C VAL A 250 12.81 -4.85 -10.50
N LEU A 251 12.47 -5.08 -11.76
CA LEU A 251 13.09 -6.15 -12.56
C LEU A 251 14.56 -5.86 -12.87
N ASP A 252 14.95 -4.58 -13.05
CA ASP A 252 16.36 -4.18 -13.19
C ASP A 252 17.13 -4.52 -11.91
N TRP A 253 16.62 -4.16 -10.76
CA TRP A 253 17.25 -4.41 -9.47
C TRP A 253 17.29 -5.90 -9.07
N LEU A 254 16.40 -6.72 -9.64
CA LEU A 254 16.36 -8.18 -9.41
C LEU A 254 17.17 -8.98 -10.44
N SER A 255 17.75 -8.36 -11.49
CA SER A 255 18.31 -9.04 -12.65
C SER A 255 19.35 -10.11 -12.30
N ASP A 256 20.20 -9.85 -11.30
CA ASP A 256 21.27 -10.75 -10.85
C ASP A 256 20.93 -11.53 -9.57
N ALA A 257 19.68 -11.42 -9.09
CA ALA A 257 19.28 -12.08 -7.86
C ALA A 257 19.04 -13.57 -8.03
N ASP A 258 19.44 -14.37 -7.02
CA ASP A 258 19.10 -15.77 -6.92
C ASP A 258 17.98 -16.01 -5.89
N PRO A 259 17.13 -17.03 -6.08
CA PRO A 259 16.17 -17.46 -5.07
C PRO A 259 16.88 -17.86 -3.77
N TRP A 260 16.27 -17.55 -2.62
CA TRP A 260 16.79 -17.92 -1.29
C TRP A 260 15.82 -18.76 -0.46
N LEU A 261 14.58 -18.91 -0.91
CA LEU A 261 13.58 -19.78 -0.31
C LEU A 261 13.34 -20.99 -1.21
N ALA A 262 13.24 -22.17 -0.62
CA ALA A 262 13.08 -23.42 -1.38
C ALA A 262 11.59 -23.74 -1.64
N ASP A 263 10.72 -23.52 -0.65
CA ASP A 263 9.34 -24.02 -0.67
C ASP A 263 8.33 -22.98 -1.17
N VAL A 264 8.72 -21.71 -1.24
CA VAL A 264 7.87 -20.60 -1.67
C VAL A 264 8.69 -19.62 -2.50
N PRO A 265 8.07 -18.83 -3.39
CA PRO A 265 8.78 -17.78 -4.12
C PRO A 265 9.45 -16.78 -3.16
N SER A 266 10.71 -16.44 -3.42
CA SER A 266 11.46 -15.51 -2.59
C SER A 266 10.95 -14.07 -2.67
N VAL A 267 10.40 -13.69 -3.84
CA VAL A 267 9.84 -12.37 -4.12
C VAL A 267 8.40 -12.50 -4.60
N ARG A 268 7.54 -11.61 -4.15
CA ARG A 268 6.15 -11.46 -4.61
C ARG A 268 5.92 -10.04 -5.11
N LEU A 269 5.31 -9.92 -6.28
CA LEU A 269 4.81 -8.67 -6.83
C LEU A 269 3.30 -8.62 -6.57
N GLU A 270 2.88 -7.70 -5.71
CA GLU A 270 1.46 -7.52 -5.39
C GLU A 270 0.82 -6.65 -6.45
N HIS A 271 -0.36 -7.05 -6.90
CA HIS A 271 -1.16 -6.42 -7.95
C HIS A 271 -0.58 -6.61 -9.36
N ALA A 272 0.63 -6.11 -9.66
CA ALA A 272 1.27 -6.13 -10.97
C ALA A 272 0.31 -5.73 -12.10
N SER A 273 -0.41 -4.61 -11.90
CA SER A 273 -1.60 -4.26 -12.66
C SER A 273 -1.30 -3.96 -14.12
N LEU A 274 -0.19 -3.29 -14.42
CA LEU A 274 0.25 -2.97 -15.78
C LEU A 274 1.45 -3.80 -16.23
N LEU A 275 1.51 -5.08 -15.84
CA LEU A 275 2.56 -5.99 -16.28
C LEU A 275 2.47 -6.22 -17.80
N ARG A 276 3.54 -5.86 -18.51
CA ARG A 276 3.61 -5.88 -19.98
C ARG A 276 4.18 -7.19 -20.53
N PRO A 277 3.90 -7.53 -21.81
CA PRO A 277 4.45 -8.72 -22.44
C PRO A 277 5.99 -8.76 -22.42
N ASP A 278 6.66 -7.64 -22.71
CA ASP A 278 8.12 -7.51 -22.66
C ASP A 278 8.69 -7.79 -21.27
N GLN A 279 8.01 -7.35 -20.22
CA GLN A 279 8.38 -7.63 -18.83
C GLN A 279 8.18 -9.11 -18.47
N LEU A 280 7.11 -9.73 -18.96
CA LEU A 280 6.87 -11.16 -18.78
C LEU A 280 7.97 -11.99 -19.47
N GLU A 281 8.37 -11.64 -20.71
CA GLU A 281 9.46 -12.30 -21.43
C GLU A 281 10.77 -12.16 -20.67
N ARG A 282 11.04 -11.01 -20.09
CA ARG A 282 12.20 -10.76 -19.26
C ARG A 282 12.19 -11.63 -18.00
N ILE A 283 11.06 -11.73 -17.30
CA ILE A 283 10.91 -12.57 -16.10
C ILE A 283 11.18 -14.04 -16.42
N ASP A 284 10.77 -14.54 -17.58
CA ASP A 284 11.03 -15.93 -17.99
C ASP A 284 12.54 -16.25 -18.07
N GLN A 285 13.37 -15.24 -18.35
CA GLN A 285 14.82 -15.38 -18.45
C GLN A 285 15.56 -15.17 -17.13
N MET A 286 14.88 -14.66 -16.09
CA MET A 286 15.50 -14.40 -14.79
C MET A 286 15.71 -15.70 -14.00
N ARG A 287 16.81 -15.76 -13.22
CA ARG A 287 17.05 -16.84 -12.26
C ARG A 287 16.06 -16.81 -11.10
N LEU A 288 15.84 -15.62 -10.53
CA LEU A 288 14.80 -15.38 -9.56
C LEU A 288 13.52 -14.95 -10.29
N LYS A 289 12.54 -15.82 -10.33
CA LYS A 289 11.21 -15.51 -10.88
C LYS A 289 10.29 -15.06 -9.75
N PRO A 290 9.80 -13.81 -9.76
CA PRO A 290 8.83 -13.36 -8.76
C PRO A 290 7.48 -14.05 -8.98
N ALA A 291 6.77 -14.31 -7.89
CA ALA A 291 5.36 -14.68 -7.95
C ALA A 291 4.48 -13.44 -8.08
N PHE A 292 3.27 -13.63 -8.58
CA PHE A 292 2.29 -12.56 -8.72
C PHE A 292 1.10 -12.82 -7.80
N THR A 293 0.65 -11.77 -7.12
CA THR A 293 -0.58 -11.78 -6.33
C THR A 293 -1.51 -10.73 -6.91
N THR A 294 -2.20 -11.10 -8.00
CA THR A 294 -3.10 -10.19 -8.69
C THR A 294 -4.52 -10.29 -8.13
N GLN A 295 -5.20 -9.14 -8.00
CA GLN A 295 -6.56 -9.05 -7.48
C GLN A 295 -7.53 -8.74 -8.62
N ILE A 296 -8.26 -9.73 -9.07
CA ILE A 296 -9.27 -9.59 -10.12
C ILE A 296 -10.45 -8.69 -9.73
N ILE A 297 -10.60 -8.36 -8.45
CA ILE A 297 -11.64 -7.44 -7.98
C ILE A 297 -11.36 -5.98 -8.40
N PHE A 298 -10.10 -5.56 -8.52
CA PHE A 298 -9.76 -4.19 -8.87
C PHE A 298 -10.26 -3.78 -10.26
N PRO A 299 -9.99 -4.51 -11.35
CA PRO A 299 -10.56 -4.16 -12.64
C PRO A 299 -12.09 -4.18 -12.63
N PHE A 300 -12.71 -4.99 -11.78
CA PHE A 300 -14.17 -5.01 -11.64
C PHE A 300 -14.70 -3.79 -10.87
N ALA A 301 -14.06 -3.43 -9.76
CA ALA A 301 -14.50 -2.34 -8.88
C ALA A 301 -14.11 -0.95 -9.42
N GLU A 302 -12.93 -0.84 -10.03
CA GLU A 302 -12.29 0.44 -10.38
C GLU A 302 -12.15 0.68 -11.89
N TRP A 303 -12.78 -0.14 -12.76
CA TRP A 303 -12.61 -0.05 -14.22
C TRP A 303 -12.91 1.34 -14.80
N ARG A 304 -13.85 2.08 -14.19
CA ARG A 304 -14.22 3.43 -14.63
C ARG A 304 -13.06 4.42 -14.40
N SER A 305 -12.46 4.39 -13.21
CA SER A 305 -11.27 5.17 -12.86
C SER A 305 -10.10 4.83 -13.77
N TYR A 306 -9.85 3.54 -14.02
CA TYR A 306 -8.78 3.09 -14.90
C TYR A 306 -8.99 3.58 -16.34
N ARG A 307 -10.20 3.43 -16.87
CA ARG A 307 -10.55 3.90 -18.22
C ARG A 307 -10.44 5.42 -18.35
N ALA A 308 -10.78 6.16 -17.31
CA ALA A 308 -10.64 7.61 -17.28
C ALA A 308 -9.19 8.06 -17.18
N SER A 309 -8.34 7.27 -16.52
CA SER A 309 -6.95 7.65 -16.21
C SER A 309 -5.92 7.14 -17.21
N LEU A 310 -6.14 5.96 -17.80
CA LEU A 310 -5.17 5.30 -18.70
C LEU A 310 -5.50 5.55 -20.17
N SER A 311 -4.49 5.50 -21.06
CA SER A 311 -4.72 5.39 -22.49
C SER A 311 -5.54 4.12 -22.81
N ASP A 312 -6.19 4.06 -23.96
CA ASP A 312 -6.96 2.87 -24.33
C ASP A 312 -6.06 1.63 -24.48
N ALA A 313 -4.82 1.81 -24.93
CA ALA A 313 -3.84 0.74 -25.03
C ALA A 313 -3.42 0.24 -23.64
N ASP A 314 -3.17 1.13 -22.69
CA ASP A 314 -2.79 0.78 -21.32
C ASP A 314 -3.95 0.15 -20.56
N PHE A 315 -5.16 0.70 -20.72
CA PHE A 315 -6.37 0.14 -20.12
C PHE A 315 -6.62 -1.30 -20.57
N ASN A 316 -6.52 -1.57 -21.90
CA ASN A 316 -6.71 -2.91 -22.44
C ASN A 316 -5.60 -3.91 -22.06
N ALA A 317 -4.43 -3.42 -21.67
CA ALA A 317 -3.30 -4.24 -21.20
C ALA A 317 -3.30 -4.45 -19.68
N ALA A 318 -4.18 -3.76 -18.94
CA ALA A 318 -4.22 -3.87 -17.48
C ALA A 318 -4.69 -5.26 -17.02
N TYR A 319 -4.10 -5.74 -15.94
CA TYR A 319 -4.39 -7.05 -15.34
C TYR A 319 -4.29 -8.23 -16.32
N PRO A 320 -3.10 -8.55 -16.83
CA PRO A 320 -2.90 -9.61 -17.81
C PRO A 320 -2.98 -11.01 -17.18
N VAL A 321 -4.03 -11.29 -16.39
CA VAL A 321 -4.22 -12.52 -15.61
C VAL A 321 -4.11 -13.77 -16.46
N LYS A 322 -4.71 -13.74 -17.69
CA LYS A 322 -4.61 -14.87 -18.63
C LYS A 322 -3.17 -15.13 -19.06
N SER A 323 -2.41 -14.08 -19.39
CA SER A 323 -1.01 -14.20 -19.80
C SER A 323 -0.11 -14.70 -18.66
N ILE A 324 -0.41 -14.29 -17.43
CA ILE A 324 0.29 -14.80 -16.23
C ILE A 324 -0.03 -16.27 -16.03
N ALA A 325 -1.31 -16.65 -16.05
CA ALA A 325 -1.74 -18.05 -15.84
C ALA A 325 -1.16 -19.01 -16.88
N GLN A 326 -1.12 -18.61 -18.15
CA GLN A 326 -0.57 -19.45 -19.23
C GLN A 326 0.94 -19.74 -19.08
N ARG A 327 1.67 -18.91 -18.33
CA ARG A 327 3.12 -19.10 -18.07
C ARG A 327 3.39 -19.92 -16.81
N LEU A 328 2.42 -20.04 -15.89
CA LEU A 328 2.54 -20.90 -14.71
C LEU A 328 2.36 -22.38 -15.05
N ASP A 329 1.72 -22.67 -16.18
CA ASP A 329 1.47 -24.03 -16.66
C ASP A 329 2.56 -24.55 -17.62
N ALA A 330 3.59 -23.74 -17.89
CA ALA A 330 4.75 -24.07 -18.73
C ALA A 330 6.01 -24.23 -17.89
#